data_5b55556c164f72d4c51e502f0895065c
#
_entry.id   5b55556c164f72d4c51e502f0895065c
#
_cell.length_a   1.000
_cell.length_b   1.000
_cell.length_c   1.000
_cell.angle_alpha   90.00
_cell.angle_beta   90.00
_cell.angle_gamma   90.00
#
_symmetry.space_group_name_H-M   'P 1'
#
loop_
_entity.id
_entity.type
_entity.pdbx_description
1 polymer ?
#
loop_
_entity_poly.entity_id
_entity_poly.type
_entity_poly.pdbx_seq_one_letter_code
_entity_poly.pdbx_strand_id
1 'polypeptide(L)'
;GATKPTKPTQDTPEGGFVGFVAYPQGHIQKIDGPVANPETPAANAPAIDPDRWCWPDGLAMNTAEIDTFTARRARFTDKGLTLAVAESLADGLVQRDREMDDRHLCLECVHLRGGNDRWRCGIAVVAGIGLRAADAQLPSDLTRLPQRCAGFTNFHGQGNNP
;
A
#
# COMPACT_ATOMS: atom_id res chain seq x y z
N GLY A 1 -1.07 -43.59 -41.58
CA GLY A 1 -1.62 -43.96 -40.28
C GLY A 1 -1.87 -42.69 -39.45
N ALA A 2 -3.17 -42.31 -39.29
CA ALA A 2 -3.56 -41.14 -38.54
C ALA A 2 -3.78 -41.56 -37.05
N THR A 3 -3.03 -40.98 -36.13
CA THR A 3 -3.23 -41.17 -34.69
C THR A 3 -4.21 -40.13 -34.16
N LYS A 4 -5.28 -40.61 -33.54
CA LYS A 4 -6.39 -39.86 -32.94
C LYS A 4 -5.96 -39.28 -31.60
N PRO A 5 -6.23 -37.97 -31.26
CA PRO A 5 -5.88 -37.42 -29.95
C PRO A 5 -6.87 -37.93 -28.89
N THR A 6 -6.32 -38.38 -27.76
CA THR A 6 -7.06 -38.79 -26.57
C THR A 6 -7.43 -37.54 -25.74
N LYS A 7 -8.72 -37.47 -25.38
CA LYS A 7 -9.32 -36.42 -24.58
C LYS A 7 -8.94 -36.62 -23.09
N PRO A 8 -8.45 -35.60 -22.35
CA PRO A 8 -8.23 -35.75 -20.93
C PRO A 8 -9.55 -35.70 -20.15
N THR A 9 -9.72 -36.68 -19.26
CA THR A 9 -10.81 -36.78 -18.30
C THR A 9 -10.63 -35.72 -17.23
N GLN A 10 -11.62 -34.86 -17.02
CA GLN A 10 -11.68 -33.95 -15.89
C GLN A 10 -12.17 -34.72 -14.66
N ASP A 11 -11.27 -34.92 -13.69
CA ASP A 11 -11.64 -35.31 -12.34
C ASP A 11 -12.05 -34.05 -11.57
N THR A 12 -13.31 -33.99 -11.19
CA THR A 12 -13.88 -32.96 -10.31
C THR A 12 -13.69 -33.45 -8.87
N PRO A 13 -12.95 -32.75 -7.99
CA PRO A 13 -12.99 -33.06 -6.58
C PRO A 13 -14.30 -32.58 -5.96
N GLU A 14 -15.08 -33.51 -5.42
CA GLU A 14 -16.26 -33.22 -4.61
C GLU A 14 -15.87 -32.38 -3.39
N GLY A 15 -16.52 -31.21 -3.27
CA GLY A 15 -16.34 -30.28 -2.16
C GLY A 15 -16.82 -30.86 -0.85
N GLY A 16 -15.88 -31.13 0.05
CA GLY A 16 -16.16 -31.41 1.45
C GLY A 16 -16.75 -30.18 2.16
N PHE A 17 -17.98 -30.29 2.59
CA PHE A 17 -18.67 -29.34 3.45
C PHE A 17 -17.95 -29.29 4.81
N VAL A 18 -17.26 -28.20 5.12
CA VAL A 18 -16.70 -27.97 6.46
C VAL A 18 -17.82 -27.61 7.40
N GLY A 19 -18.05 -28.49 8.38
CA GLY A 19 -19.11 -28.35 9.38
C GLY A 19 -18.96 -27.09 10.20
N PHE A 20 -20.08 -26.41 10.40
CA PHE A 20 -20.26 -25.35 11.37
C PHE A 20 -19.97 -25.87 12.79
N VAL A 21 -18.95 -25.34 13.44
CA VAL A 21 -18.71 -25.58 14.86
C VAL A 21 -19.72 -24.76 15.65
N ALA A 22 -20.69 -25.44 16.25
CA ALA A 22 -21.64 -24.82 17.17
C ALA A 22 -20.90 -24.40 18.45
N TYR A 23 -20.88 -23.11 18.77
CA TYR A 23 -20.40 -22.62 20.05
C TYR A 23 -21.38 -23.05 21.16
N PRO A 24 -20.89 -23.62 22.29
CA PRO A 24 -21.74 -23.92 23.42
C PRO A 24 -22.27 -22.61 24.01
N GLN A 25 -23.59 -22.55 24.17
CA GLN A 25 -24.28 -21.43 24.83
C GLN A 25 -23.84 -21.41 26.31
N GLY A 26 -22.93 -20.46 26.61
CA GLY A 26 -22.53 -20.17 27.98
C GLY A 26 -23.69 -19.63 28.78
N HIS A 27 -23.92 -20.23 29.93
CA HIS A 27 -24.88 -19.87 30.96
C HIS A 27 -24.76 -18.39 31.32
N ILE A 28 -25.77 -17.58 31.01
CA ILE A 28 -25.85 -16.20 31.44
C ILE A 28 -26.21 -16.23 32.94
N GLN A 29 -25.21 -16.01 33.79
CA GLN A 29 -25.46 -15.71 35.19
C GLN A 29 -26.08 -14.31 35.29
N LYS A 30 -27.31 -14.27 35.78
CA LYS A 30 -28.02 -13.06 36.11
C LYS A 30 -27.33 -12.40 37.31
N ILE A 31 -26.57 -11.35 37.05
CA ILE A 31 -25.93 -10.55 38.10
C ILE A 31 -26.95 -9.50 38.52
N ASP A 32 -27.68 -9.78 39.60
CA ASP A 32 -28.50 -8.79 40.30
C ASP A 32 -27.56 -7.94 41.19
N GLY A 33 -26.93 -6.94 40.56
CA GLY A 33 -26.18 -5.88 41.23
C GLY A 33 -26.90 -4.53 40.98
N PRO A 34 -26.76 -3.55 41.88
CA PRO A 34 -27.39 -2.25 41.68
C PRO A 34 -26.83 -1.64 40.39
N VAL A 35 -27.71 -1.32 39.45
CA VAL A 35 -27.39 -0.64 38.19
C VAL A 35 -26.80 0.73 38.56
N ALA A 36 -25.50 0.85 38.52
CA ALA A 36 -24.83 2.16 38.56
C ALA A 36 -25.36 2.94 37.34
N ASN A 37 -25.95 4.08 37.64
CA ASN A 37 -26.45 5.02 36.63
C ASN A 37 -25.29 5.28 35.63
N PRO A 38 -25.45 5.14 34.30
CA PRO A 38 -24.41 5.50 33.37
C PRO A 38 -24.14 6.99 33.55
N GLU A 39 -22.99 7.32 34.12
CA GLU A 39 -22.51 8.69 34.18
C GLU A 39 -22.53 9.23 32.75
N THR A 40 -23.29 10.30 32.56
CA THR A 40 -23.34 11.05 31.32
C THR A 40 -21.89 11.32 30.88
N PRO A 41 -21.45 10.86 29.71
CA PRO A 41 -20.07 11.09 29.30
C PRO A 41 -19.83 12.58 29.28
N ALA A 42 -18.79 13.02 29.97
CA ALA A 42 -18.43 14.42 30.08
C ALA A 42 -18.43 15.06 28.68
N ALA A 43 -19.12 16.18 28.51
CA ALA A 43 -19.34 16.88 27.24
C ALA A 43 -18.09 17.34 26.49
N ASN A 44 -16.89 16.98 27.01
CA ASN A 44 -15.58 17.30 26.44
C ASN A 44 -14.72 16.07 26.12
N ALA A 45 -15.28 14.85 26.10
CA ALA A 45 -14.54 13.75 25.53
C ALA A 45 -14.37 14.02 24.03
N PRO A 46 -13.14 14.01 23.49
CA PRO A 46 -12.95 14.17 22.05
C PRO A 46 -13.77 13.08 21.36
N ALA A 47 -14.58 13.48 20.37
CA ALA A 47 -15.38 12.53 19.60
C ALA A 47 -14.43 11.42 19.11
N ILE A 48 -14.77 10.17 19.46
CA ILE A 48 -14.00 9.02 18.98
C ILE A 48 -14.19 9.02 17.47
N ASP A 49 -13.12 9.37 16.75
CA ASP A 49 -13.08 9.30 15.31
C ASP A 49 -13.14 7.82 14.90
N PRO A 50 -14.22 7.37 14.25
CA PRO A 50 -14.36 5.97 13.86
C PRO A 50 -13.26 5.51 12.90
N ASP A 51 -12.63 6.43 12.16
CA ASP A 51 -11.55 6.12 11.24
C ASP A 51 -10.21 5.84 11.97
N ARG A 52 -10.11 6.18 13.25
CA ARG A 52 -8.95 5.87 14.10
C ARG A 52 -8.86 4.41 14.58
N TRP A 53 -9.91 3.65 14.41
CA TRP A 53 -10.06 2.34 15.06
C TRP A 53 -9.21 1.23 14.46
N CYS A 54 -8.72 1.40 13.24
CA CYS A 54 -8.04 0.33 12.52
C CYS A 54 -6.53 0.27 12.73
N TRP A 55 -5.92 1.32 13.33
CA TRP A 55 -4.47 1.41 13.49
C TRP A 55 -4.11 1.92 14.88
N PRO A 56 -3.54 1.07 15.75
CA PRO A 56 -3.23 1.45 17.13
C PRO A 56 -2.24 2.62 17.25
N ASP A 57 -1.41 2.85 16.22
CA ASP A 57 -0.33 3.82 16.25
C ASP A 57 -0.44 4.95 15.23
N GLY A 58 -1.56 5.06 14.49
CA GLY A 58 -1.72 6.09 13.44
C GLY A 58 -3.17 6.43 13.11
N LEU A 59 -3.38 7.57 12.46
CA LEU A 59 -4.67 7.91 11.88
C LEU A 59 -5.01 6.95 10.74
N ALA A 60 -6.21 6.38 10.75
CA ALA A 60 -6.69 5.58 9.62
C ALA A 60 -6.61 6.39 8.31
N MET A 61 -6.36 5.70 7.23
CA MET A 61 -6.35 6.32 5.89
C MET A 61 -7.78 6.63 5.47
N ASN A 62 -8.01 7.82 4.94
CA ASN A 62 -9.25 8.14 4.24
C ASN A 62 -9.29 7.49 2.84
N THR A 63 -10.43 7.56 2.16
CA THR A 63 -10.61 6.92 0.85
C THR A 63 -9.58 7.36 -0.19
N ALA A 64 -9.27 8.66 -0.27
CA ALA A 64 -8.29 9.18 -1.22
C ALA A 64 -6.86 8.70 -0.92
N GLU A 65 -6.52 8.59 0.36
CA GLU A 65 -5.24 8.03 0.80
C GLU A 65 -5.15 6.54 0.49
N ILE A 66 -6.23 5.77 0.68
CA ILE A 66 -6.30 4.35 0.32
C ILE A 66 -6.11 4.15 -1.18
N ASP A 67 -6.75 4.97 -2.00
CA ASP A 67 -6.61 4.93 -3.46
C ASP A 67 -5.16 5.23 -3.87
N THR A 68 -4.57 6.26 -3.27
CA THR A 68 -3.17 6.65 -3.51
C THR A 68 -2.20 5.57 -3.06
N PHE A 69 -2.38 5.01 -1.87
CA PHE A 69 -1.60 3.90 -1.34
C PHE A 69 -1.66 2.69 -2.27
N THR A 70 -2.87 2.31 -2.69
CA THR A 70 -3.09 1.15 -3.56
C THR A 70 -2.42 1.33 -4.92
N ALA A 71 -2.53 2.52 -5.50
CA ALA A 71 -1.87 2.85 -6.77
C ALA A 71 -0.34 2.83 -6.66
N ARG A 72 0.23 3.35 -5.56
CA ARG A 72 1.68 3.30 -5.29
C ARG A 72 2.17 1.88 -5.11
N ARG A 73 1.48 1.10 -4.28
CA ARG A 73 1.80 -0.31 -4.03
C ARG A 73 1.83 -1.11 -5.34
N ALA A 74 0.79 -1.01 -6.17
CA ALA A 74 0.73 -1.68 -7.46
C ALA A 74 1.91 -1.30 -8.34
N ARG A 75 2.23 0.00 -8.44
CA ARG A 75 3.35 0.49 -9.23
C ARG A 75 4.70 -0.02 -8.75
N PHE A 76 4.91 -0.10 -7.43
CA PHE A 76 6.18 -0.58 -6.89
C PHE A 76 6.34 -2.08 -7.12
N THR A 77 5.26 -2.86 -7.04
CA THR A 77 5.27 -4.28 -7.40
C THR A 77 5.52 -4.48 -8.89
N ASP A 78 4.92 -3.68 -9.77
CA ASP A 78 5.19 -3.70 -11.23
C ASP A 78 6.66 -3.39 -11.56
N LYS A 79 7.32 -2.61 -10.72
CA LYS A 79 8.76 -2.33 -10.82
C LYS A 79 9.63 -3.46 -10.26
N GLY A 80 9.04 -4.54 -9.74
CA GLY A 80 9.72 -5.73 -9.25
C GLY A 80 10.09 -5.70 -7.76
N LEU A 81 9.49 -4.79 -6.97
CA LEU A 81 9.61 -4.85 -5.52
C LEU A 81 8.70 -5.96 -4.96
N THR A 82 9.13 -6.58 -3.86
CA THR A 82 8.27 -7.51 -3.13
C THR A 82 7.07 -6.77 -2.55
N LEU A 83 5.96 -7.47 -2.37
CA LEU A 83 4.72 -6.89 -1.83
C LEU A 83 4.97 -6.18 -0.50
N ALA A 84 5.68 -6.82 0.43
CA ALA A 84 5.97 -6.26 1.75
C ALA A 84 6.78 -4.95 1.66
N VAL A 85 7.76 -4.87 0.76
CA VAL A 85 8.55 -3.64 0.55
C VAL A 85 7.70 -2.56 -0.10
N ALA A 86 6.86 -2.94 -1.09
CA ALA A 86 5.97 -2.00 -1.76
C ALA A 86 4.92 -1.40 -0.82
N GLU A 87 4.37 -2.22 0.08
CA GLU A 87 3.42 -1.78 1.12
C GLU A 87 4.09 -0.82 2.11
N SER A 88 5.24 -1.20 2.66
CA SER A 88 5.97 -0.34 3.61
C SER A 88 6.35 1.02 3.01
N LEU A 89 6.78 1.04 1.75
CA LEU A 89 7.11 2.29 1.06
C LEU A 89 5.84 3.12 0.78
N ALA A 90 4.75 2.50 0.34
CA ALA A 90 3.50 3.19 0.07
C ALA A 90 2.90 3.81 1.34
N ASP A 91 2.99 3.10 2.47
CA ASP A 91 2.55 3.59 3.79
C ASP A 91 3.38 4.80 4.25
N GLY A 92 4.71 4.69 4.19
CA GLY A 92 5.59 5.81 4.50
C GLY A 92 5.34 7.05 3.63
N LEU A 93 4.90 6.87 2.39
CA LEU A 93 4.55 7.96 1.50
C LEU A 93 3.20 8.61 1.84
N VAL A 94 2.25 7.88 2.40
CA VAL A 94 1.02 8.48 2.94
C VAL A 94 1.36 9.37 4.13
N GLN A 95 2.24 8.89 5.03
CA GLN A 95 2.70 9.69 6.15
C GLN A 95 3.44 10.96 5.68
N ARG A 96 4.34 10.85 4.71
CA ARG A 96 5.02 11.99 4.07
C ARG A 96 4.02 13.02 3.55
N ASP A 97 2.98 12.57 2.85
CA ASP A 97 1.98 13.46 2.25
C ASP A 97 1.16 14.18 3.33
N ARG A 98 0.86 13.52 4.44
CA ARG A 98 0.20 14.13 5.61
C ARG A 98 1.07 15.20 6.26
N GLU A 99 2.37 14.97 6.30
CA GLU A 99 3.37 15.91 6.84
C GLU A 99 3.72 17.04 5.86
N MET A 100 3.17 17.01 4.64
CA MET A 100 3.50 17.94 3.55
C MET A 100 5.00 18.00 3.25
N ASP A 101 5.71 16.86 3.42
CA ASP A 101 7.13 16.76 3.09
C ASP A 101 7.32 16.73 1.57
N ASP A 102 8.12 17.63 1.04
CA ASP A 102 8.35 17.84 -0.40
C ASP A 102 9.38 16.87 -1.00
N ARG A 103 9.91 15.94 -0.21
CA ARG A 103 10.85 14.92 -0.70
C ARG A 103 10.10 13.80 -1.42
N HIS A 104 10.72 13.25 -2.44
CA HIS A 104 10.15 12.24 -3.32
C HIS A 104 11.05 11.03 -3.46
N LEU A 105 10.47 9.86 -3.77
CA LEU A 105 11.24 8.68 -4.16
C LEU A 105 11.44 8.66 -5.68
N CYS A 106 12.61 8.20 -6.14
CA CYS A 106 12.80 7.93 -7.56
C CYS A 106 11.76 6.92 -8.09
N LEU A 107 11.25 6.01 -7.23
CA LEU A 107 10.20 5.05 -7.58
C LEU A 107 8.88 5.72 -8.01
N GLU A 108 8.59 6.93 -7.53
CA GLU A 108 7.42 7.72 -7.93
C GLU A 108 7.64 8.49 -9.24
N CYS A 109 8.90 8.59 -9.71
CA CYS A 109 9.26 9.42 -10.85
C CYS A 109 8.94 8.74 -12.19
N VAL A 110 8.38 9.50 -13.15
CA VAL A 110 8.13 9.04 -14.52
C VAL A 110 9.41 8.72 -15.30
N HIS A 111 10.52 9.33 -14.89
CA HIS A 111 11.81 9.19 -15.56
C HIS A 111 12.60 7.99 -15.07
N LEU A 112 12.15 7.28 -14.02
CA LEU A 112 12.81 6.07 -13.57
C LEU A 112 12.59 4.94 -14.57
N ARG A 113 13.67 4.35 -15.04
CA ARG A 113 13.70 3.24 -15.99
C ARG A 113 14.32 2.01 -15.34
N GLY A 114 13.95 0.82 -15.87
CA GLY A 114 14.44 -0.46 -15.36
C GLY A 114 13.54 -1.05 -14.30
N GLY A 115 14.07 -2.01 -13.55
CA GLY A 115 13.40 -2.77 -12.50
C GLY A 115 14.35 -3.82 -11.94
N ASN A 116 13.91 -4.55 -10.89
CA ASN A 116 14.70 -5.62 -10.27
C ASN A 116 16.14 -5.18 -9.93
N ASP A 117 16.25 -4.04 -9.25
CA ASP A 117 17.51 -3.44 -8.80
C ASP A 117 18.47 -2.96 -9.90
N ARG A 118 18.01 -2.90 -11.15
CA ARG A 118 18.73 -2.32 -12.29
C ARG A 118 18.11 -0.99 -12.70
N TRP A 119 18.27 0.01 -11.86
CA TRP A 119 17.62 1.30 -12.02
C TRP A 119 18.46 2.29 -12.82
N ARG A 120 17.80 3.12 -13.61
CA ARG A 120 18.42 4.22 -14.37
C ARG A 120 17.51 5.44 -14.36
N CYS A 121 18.12 6.62 -14.24
CA CYS A 121 17.40 7.87 -14.44
C CYS A 121 17.42 8.25 -15.93
N GLY A 122 16.23 8.40 -16.54
CA GLY A 122 16.11 8.79 -17.96
C GLY A 122 16.56 10.21 -18.26
N ILE A 123 16.69 11.06 -17.23
CA ILE A 123 17.11 12.46 -17.33
C ILE A 123 18.28 12.79 -16.38
N ALA A 124 19.16 11.82 -16.15
CA ALA A 124 20.23 11.92 -15.14
C ALA A 124 21.07 13.21 -15.24
N VAL A 125 21.37 13.65 -16.45
CA VAL A 125 22.16 14.87 -16.71
C VAL A 125 21.35 16.11 -16.29
N VAL A 126 20.09 16.19 -16.71
CA VAL A 126 19.20 17.33 -16.39
C VAL A 126 18.89 17.37 -14.89
N ALA A 127 18.74 16.21 -14.27
CA ALA A 127 18.51 16.11 -12.83
C ALA A 127 19.77 16.32 -11.98
N GLY A 128 20.93 16.52 -12.59
CA GLY A 128 22.20 16.72 -11.89
C GLY A 128 22.75 15.46 -11.19
N ILE A 129 22.23 14.26 -11.55
CA ILE A 129 22.61 12.99 -10.94
C ILE A 129 23.91 12.45 -11.56
N GLY A 130 24.14 12.72 -12.84
CA GLY A 130 25.31 12.26 -13.57
C GLY A 130 25.72 13.24 -14.67
N LEU A 131 27.01 13.19 -15.03
CA LEU A 131 27.57 14.06 -16.09
C LEU A 131 27.29 13.52 -17.49
N ARG A 132 27.01 12.22 -17.61
CA ARG A 132 26.77 11.53 -18.88
C ARG A 132 25.57 10.58 -18.75
N ALA A 133 24.93 10.27 -19.88
CA ALA A 133 23.87 9.26 -19.91
C ALA A 133 24.36 7.85 -19.46
N ALA A 134 25.64 7.55 -19.60
CA ALA A 134 26.23 6.30 -19.10
C ALA A 134 26.21 6.21 -17.56
N ASP A 135 26.30 7.35 -16.87
CA ASP A 135 26.33 7.44 -15.41
C ASP A 135 24.92 7.43 -14.80
N ALA A 136 23.91 7.20 -15.62
CA ALA A 136 22.49 7.24 -15.22
C ALA A 136 22.05 6.06 -14.35
N GLN A 137 22.92 5.08 -14.07
CA GLN A 137 22.60 3.95 -13.20
C GLN A 137 22.47 4.42 -11.75
N LEU A 138 21.38 4.01 -11.11
CA LEU A 138 21.06 4.37 -9.74
C LEU A 138 21.21 3.16 -8.83
N PRO A 139 21.87 3.30 -7.67
CA PRO A 139 21.82 2.29 -6.62
C PRO A 139 20.36 2.08 -6.15
N SER A 140 20.01 0.84 -5.81
CA SER A 140 18.66 0.50 -5.35
C SER A 140 18.26 1.28 -4.10
N ASP A 141 19.21 1.49 -3.19
CA ASP A 141 18.96 2.25 -1.96
C ASP A 141 18.56 3.69 -2.26
N LEU A 142 19.26 4.34 -3.22
CA LEU A 142 18.94 5.71 -3.61
C LEU A 142 17.51 5.85 -4.17
N THR A 143 17.02 4.83 -4.88
CA THR A 143 15.68 4.88 -5.46
C THR A 143 14.56 4.84 -4.42
N ARG A 144 14.88 4.37 -3.22
CA ARG A 144 13.96 4.20 -2.07
C ARG A 144 14.11 5.28 -1.00
N LEU A 145 15.10 6.17 -1.14
CA LEU A 145 15.31 7.25 -0.19
C LEU A 145 14.52 8.50 -0.59
N PRO A 146 13.83 9.15 0.37
CA PRO A 146 13.20 10.44 0.15
C PRO A 146 14.26 11.51 -0.15
N GLN A 147 14.14 12.18 -1.28
CA GLN A 147 15.10 13.18 -1.74
C GLN A 147 14.45 14.30 -2.53
N ARG A 148 15.09 15.46 -2.55
CA ARG A 148 14.72 16.57 -3.44
C ARG A 148 15.48 16.42 -4.75
N CYS A 149 14.75 16.25 -5.83
CA CYS A 149 15.33 16.10 -7.17
C CYS A 149 14.75 17.19 -8.08
N ALA A 150 15.61 18.02 -8.66
CA ALA A 150 15.18 19.10 -9.55
C ALA A 150 14.49 18.60 -10.82
N GLY A 151 14.77 17.37 -11.23
CA GLY A 151 14.13 16.72 -12.38
C GLY A 151 12.96 15.81 -12.02
N PHE A 152 12.47 15.85 -10.77
CA PHE A 152 11.35 15.00 -10.37
C PHE A 152 10.06 15.40 -11.12
N THR A 153 9.41 14.39 -11.68
CA THR A 153 8.09 14.55 -12.29
C THR A 153 7.21 13.42 -11.76
N ASN A 154 6.15 13.81 -11.05
CA ASN A 154 5.21 12.83 -10.49
C ASN A 154 4.39 12.20 -11.62
N PHE A 155 4.13 10.93 -11.49
CA PHE A 155 3.29 10.18 -12.42
C PHE A 155 1.83 10.65 -12.41
N HIS A 156 1.35 11.17 -11.29
CA HIS A 156 -0.03 11.67 -11.17
C HIS A 156 -0.25 13.03 -11.86
N GLY A 157 0.82 13.73 -12.26
CA GLY A 157 0.73 15.04 -12.92
C GLY A 157 0.35 15.01 -14.40
N GLN A 158 0.21 13.83 -15.02
CA GLN A 158 -0.17 13.74 -16.44
C GLN A 158 -1.67 13.54 -16.66
N GLY A 159 -2.48 13.52 -15.61
CA GLY A 159 -3.91 13.19 -15.70
C GLY A 159 -4.90 14.35 -15.59
N ASN A 160 -4.51 15.51 -15.09
CA ASN A 160 -5.46 16.62 -14.92
C ASN A 160 -4.76 17.97 -15.14
N ASN A 161 -4.61 18.37 -16.38
CA ASN A 161 -4.61 19.77 -16.74
C ASN A 161 -5.88 20.03 -17.53
N PRO A 162 -6.87 20.79 -16.98
CA PRO A 162 -8.09 21.17 -17.69
C PRO A 162 -7.80 22.15 -18.83
#